data_08c42e0fc3fd2a101dbdabbd925bff03
#
_entry.id   08c42e0fc3fd2a101dbdabbd925bff03
#
_cell.length_a   1.000
_cell.length_b   1.000
_cell.length_c   1.000
_cell.angle_alpha   90.00
_cell.angle_beta   90.00
_cell.angle_gamma   90.00
#
_symmetry.space_group_name_H-M   'P 1'
#
loop_
_entity.id
_entity.type
_entity.pdbx_description
1 polymer ?
#
loop_
_entity_poly.entity_id
_entity_poly.type
_entity_poly.pdbx_seq_one_letter_code
_entity_poly.pdbx_strand_id
1 'polypeptide(L)'
;MYVIHEPLKIIPKCRVELHVHLDGAIRPETIWEILRKKQLSLPGDGSLEALKKSLIVNEPRDLLLFLEPFSLYHPAFKGDLEAIERFAFEFVEDQSKEGVAYCEARLCPHLLLPDSPSTVDIINNVETPNTVSHQTTTNNSTVDARKTVEAVLRGIERGEEKYSIKVRLILCCIRSKSDWSWETLDLCDEFRLRGVVGIDMVGTDVPGGDEEIAEATRLFEKAKEKGIHRSIHAGEGGGWKCVKQVLTSFGAERIGHGYSVIEDEDFYKECVEKRVHFEMCPHSSYLTGSIKALKLPSKRHPILSTDNPALTGSHLSEEYELLRTWGFNEALFTRANFEAAYKCFLPPEEKQELLAELSKAYGIISENEIVTNDKTDSSSTATGSGLPSQKPVVNIASWEDKTY
;
A
#
# COMPACT_ATOMS: atom_id res chain seq x y z
N MET A 1 38.68 16.07 -7.55
CA MET A 1 38.69 14.96 -6.59
C MET A 1 37.47 15.21 -5.66
N TYR A 2 36.34 14.64 -5.94
CA TYR A 2 35.15 14.83 -5.13
C TYR A 2 35.19 13.80 -4.03
N VAL A 3 35.29 14.25 -2.79
CA VAL A 3 35.16 13.40 -1.60
C VAL A 3 33.66 13.07 -1.48
N ILE A 4 33.34 11.81 -1.75
CA ILE A 4 32.02 11.28 -1.44
C ILE A 4 32.00 11.11 0.09
N HIS A 5 31.41 12.06 0.79
CA HIS A 5 31.01 11.81 2.17
C HIS A 5 30.00 10.67 2.17
N GLU A 6 30.21 9.65 3.01
CA GLU A 6 29.20 8.61 3.25
C GLU A 6 27.82 9.26 3.42
N PRO A 7 26.82 8.82 2.67
CA PRO A 7 25.48 9.35 2.88
C PRO A 7 25.11 9.05 4.33
N LEU A 8 24.86 10.10 5.10
CA LEU A 8 24.24 9.97 6.41
C LEU A 8 23.02 9.06 6.22
N LYS A 9 22.98 7.92 6.92
CA LYS A 9 21.79 7.07 7.04
C LYS A 9 20.73 7.83 7.83
N ILE A 10 20.24 8.92 7.29
CA ILE A 10 19.07 9.61 7.80
C ILE A 10 17.88 8.94 7.13
N ILE A 11 17.43 7.85 7.74
CA ILE A 11 16.09 7.35 7.45
C ILE A 11 15.16 8.49 7.82
N PRO A 12 14.38 9.07 6.87
CA PRO A 12 13.39 10.07 7.22
C PRO A 12 12.45 9.45 8.26
N LYS A 13 12.35 10.05 9.44
CA LYS A 13 11.50 9.54 10.53
C LYS A 13 10.01 9.79 10.27
N CYS A 14 9.62 10.11 9.06
CA CYS A 14 8.28 10.48 8.68
C CYS A 14 8.04 10.08 7.21
N ARG A 15 7.52 8.89 7.00
CA ARG A 15 7.22 8.31 5.68
C ARG A 15 5.73 8.11 5.50
N VAL A 16 5.30 8.04 4.24
CA VAL A 16 3.91 7.72 3.88
C VAL A 16 3.91 6.52 2.95
N GLU A 17 3.17 5.47 3.31
CA GLU A 17 3.03 4.26 2.52
C GLU A 17 1.56 4.02 2.17
N LEU A 18 1.23 3.89 0.88
CA LEU A 18 -0.14 3.80 0.40
C LEU A 18 -0.50 2.48 -0.28
N HIS A 19 0.46 1.52 -0.39
CA HIS A 19 0.23 0.25 -1.04
C HIS A 19 0.98 -0.90 -0.34
N VAL A 20 0.32 -1.50 0.61
CA VAL A 20 0.82 -2.70 1.29
C VAL A 20 -0.33 -3.61 1.64
N HIS A 21 -0.23 -4.89 1.26
CA HIS A 21 -1.21 -5.91 1.63
C HIS A 21 -0.96 -6.37 3.05
N LEU A 22 -1.98 -6.22 3.89
CA LEU A 22 -1.87 -6.52 5.31
C LEU A 22 -1.60 -8.02 5.56
N ASP A 23 -2.25 -8.89 4.79
CA ASP A 23 -2.02 -10.33 4.80
C ASP A 23 -0.69 -10.74 4.12
N GLY A 24 -0.16 -9.90 3.23
CA GLY A 24 1.17 -10.01 2.64
C GLY A 24 2.29 -9.43 3.51
N ALA A 25 1.96 -8.88 4.69
CA ALA A 25 2.90 -8.27 5.63
C ALA A 25 2.99 -9.02 6.98
N ILE A 26 2.43 -10.24 7.07
CA ILE A 26 2.48 -11.03 8.31
C ILE A 26 3.92 -11.50 8.57
N ARG A 27 4.40 -11.29 9.79
CA ARG A 27 5.74 -11.71 10.21
C ARG A 27 5.94 -13.22 10.02
N PRO A 28 7.04 -13.68 9.45
CA PRO A 28 7.34 -15.12 9.34
C PRO A 28 7.32 -15.85 10.68
N GLU A 29 7.72 -15.16 11.76
CA GLU A 29 7.67 -15.68 13.12
C GLU A 29 6.23 -15.99 13.57
N THR A 30 5.30 -15.08 13.29
CA THR A 30 3.87 -15.24 13.61
C THR A 30 3.24 -16.33 12.76
N ILE A 31 3.56 -16.39 11.46
CA ILE A 31 3.14 -17.48 10.58
C ILE A 31 3.61 -18.85 11.16
N TRP A 32 4.89 -18.94 11.51
CA TRP A 32 5.47 -20.17 12.04
C TRP A 32 4.84 -20.62 13.36
N GLU A 33 4.62 -19.69 14.29
CA GLU A 33 3.96 -19.96 15.57
C GLU A 33 2.54 -20.48 15.38
N ILE A 34 1.75 -19.82 14.50
CA ILE A 34 0.34 -20.20 14.28
C ILE A 34 0.25 -21.55 13.55
N LEU A 35 1.07 -21.79 12.53
CA LEU A 35 1.13 -23.10 11.86
C LEU A 35 1.44 -24.22 12.85
N ARG A 36 2.42 -24.03 13.74
CA ARG A 36 2.74 -25.01 14.79
C ARG A 36 1.62 -25.20 15.81
N LYS A 37 1.04 -24.11 16.30
CA LYS A 37 -0.08 -24.14 17.27
C LYS A 37 -1.26 -24.94 16.70
N LYS A 38 -1.53 -24.80 15.40
CA LYS A 38 -2.62 -25.51 14.70
C LYS A 38 -2.22 -26.86 14.13
N GLN A 39 -0.98 -27.30 14.32
CA GLN A 39 -0.45 -28.55 13.78
C GLN A 39 -0.59 -28.68 12.25
N LEU A 40 -0.48 -27.54 11.55
CA LEU A 40 -0.48 -27.48 10.09
C LEU A 40 0.92 -27.79 9.54
N SER A 41 0.97 -28.19 8.26
CA SER A 41 2.21 -28.54 7.59
C SER A 41 3.17 -27.37 7.53
N LEU A 42 4.44 -27.61 7.85
CA LEU A 42 5.55 -26.68 7.72
C LEU A 42 6.48 -27.17 6.61
N PRO A 43 7.10 -26.26 5.85
CA PRO A 43 8.04 -26.62 4.80
C PRO A 43 9.37 -27.15 5.37
N GLY A 44 10.08 -27.95 4.59
CA GLY A 44 11.41 -28.46 4.88
C GLY A 44 11.47 -29.26 6.19
N ASP A 45 12.37 -28.88 7.08
CA ASP A 45 12.55 -29.49 8.40
C ASP A 45 11.63 -28.92 9.49
N GLY A 46 10.70 -28.05 9.12
CA GLY A 46 9.76 -27.39 10.04
C GLY A 46 10.36 -26.25 10.86
N SER A 47 11.58 -25.84 10.57
CA SER A 47 12.22 -24.70 11.21
C SER A 47 11.67 -23.37 10.69
N LEU A 48 11.84 -22.31 11.48
CA LEU A 48 11.52 -20.94 11.04
C LEU A 48 12.33 -20.54 9.80
N GLU A 49 13.59 -20.95 9.72
CA GLU A 49 14.45 -20.66 8.56
C GLU A 49 13.97 -21.34 7.29
N ALA A 50 13.49 -22.59 7.39
CA ALA A 50 12.87 -23.31 6.27
C ALA A 50 11.60 -22.60 5.80
N LEU A 51 10.77 -22.11 6.73
CA LEU A 51 9.59 -21.32 6.42
C LEU A 51 9.96 -20.01 5.71
N LYS A 52 10.87 -19.21 6.27
CA LYS A 52 11.35 -17.95 5.64
C LYS A 52 11.80 -18.17 4.21
N LYS A 53 12.60 -19.23 3.98
CA LYS A 53 13.07 -19.59 2.64
C LYS A 53 11.93 -19.95 1.68
N SER A 54 10.84 -20.53 2.18
CA SER A 54 9.69 -20.92 1.36
C SER A 54 8.70 -19.77 1.10
N LEU A 55 8.72 -18.74 1.94
CA LEU A 55 7.89 -17.54 1.76
C LEU A 55 8.49 -16.58 0.74
N ILE A 56 9.81 -16.40 0.78
CA ILE A 56 10.50 -15.38 0.00
C ILE A 56 10.67 -15.81 -1.46
N VAL A 57 10.17 -15.00 -2.37
CA VAL A 57 10.39 -15.14 -3.81
C VAL A 57 11.70 -14.41 -4.17
N ASN A 58 12.69 -15.16 -4.68
CA ASN A 58 14.03 -14.63 -4.94
C ASN A 58 14.30 -14.31 -6.42
N GLU A 59 13.44 -14.77 -7.31
CA GLU A 59 13.62 -14.65 -8.76
C GLU A 59 12.32 -14.20 -9.41
N PRO A 60 12.38 -13.41 -10.51
CA PRO A 60 11.21 -13.00 -11.22
C PRO A 60 10.37 -14.18 -11.72
N ARG A 61 9.05 -14.07 -11.55
CA ARG A 61 8.04 -15.05 -11.94
C ARG A 61 6.83 -14.31 -12.52
N ASP A 62 5.85 -15.06 -13.01
CA ASP A 62 4.55 -14.45 -13.22
C ASP A 62 3.81 -14.20 -11.87
N LEU A 63 2.79 -13.35 -11.92
CA LEU A 63 2.03 -12.95 -10.74
C LEU A 63 1.45 -14.14 -9.97
N LEU A 64 0.97 -15.17 -10.67
CA LEU A 64 0.35 -16.33 -10.02
C LEU A 64 1.36 -17.13 -9.18
N LEU A 65 2.54 -17.36 -9.75
CA LEU A 65 3.63 -18.03 -9.06
C LEU A 65 4.21 -17.16 -7.92
N PHE A 66 4.19 -15.84 -8.08
CA PHE A 66 4.58 -14.92 -7.02
C PHE A 66 3.64 -15.02 -5.80
N LEU A 67 2.35 -15.21 -6.02
CA LEU A 67 1.34 -15.31 -4.95
C LEU A 67 1.19 -16.72 -4.34
N GLU A 68 1.89 -17.74 -4.89
CA GLU A 68 1.82 -19.12 -4.39
C GLU A 68 2.11 -19.26 -2.88
N PRO A 69 3.07 -18.51 -2.27
CA PRO A 69 3.32 -18.62 -0.84
C PRO A 69 2.13 -18.31 0.07
N PHE A 70 1.14 -17.54 -0.39
CA PHE A 70 -0.10 -17.32 0.37
C PHE A 70 -0.81 -18.65 0.71
N SER A 71 -0.78 -19.62 -0.19
CA SER A 71 -1.38 -20.93 0.03
C SER A 71 -0.74 -21.72 1.17
N LEU A 72 0.50 -21.42 1.51
CA LEU A 72 1.21 -22.06 2.61
C LEU A 72 0.68 -21.59 3.98
N TYR A 73 0.29 -20.34 4.13
CA TYR A 73 -0.01 -19.78 5.45
C TYR A 73 -1.42 -19.21 5.62
N HIS A 74 -2.12 -18.76 4.58
CA HIS A 74 -3.50 -18.27 4.71
C HIS A 74 -4.41 -19.28 5.44
N PRO A 75 -4.31 -20.61 5.18
CA PRO A 75 -5.12 -21.57 5.93
C PRO A 75 -4.97 -21.50 7.45
N ALA A 76 -3.82 -21.02 7.94
CA ALA A 76 -3.57 -20.86 9.37
C ALA A 76 -4.35 -19.71 10.00
N PHE A 77 -4.73 -18.71 9.21
CA PHE A 77 -5.41 -17.50 9.68
C PHE A 77 -6.91 -17.50 9.39
N LYS A 78 -7.39 -18.34 8.46
CA LYS A 78 -8.81 -18.43 8.12
C LYS A 78 -9.67 -18.69 9.34
N GLY A 79 -10.64 -17.80 9.59
CA GLY A 79 -11.57 -17.86 10.69
C GLY A 79 -10.98 -17.61 12.08
N ASP A 80 -9.68 -17.31 12.20
CA ASP A 80 -9.02 -17.06 13.48
C ASP A 80 -8.92 -15.54 13.76
N LEU A 81 -9.99 -14.99 14.32
CA LEU A 81 -10.08 -13.55 14.60
C LEU A 81 -8.99 -13.07 15.59
N GLU A 82 -8.51 -13.93 16.51
CA GLU A 82 -7.42 -13.56 17.42
C GLU A 82 -6.09 -13.45 16.68
N ALA A 83 -5.79 -14.39 15.79
CA ALA A 83 -4.59 -14.33 14.96
C ALA A 83 -4.65 -13.15 13.96
N ILE A 84 -5.83 -12.84 13.43
CA ILE A 84 -6.06 -11.70 12.54
C ILE A 84 -5.84 -10.37 13.28
N GLU A 85 -6.40 -10.19 14.46
CA GLU A 85 -6.15 -9.02 15.31
C GLU A 85 -4.67 -8.89 15.66
N ARG A 86 -4.00 -10.01 15.97
CA ARG A 86 -2.58 -10.03 16.28
C ARG A 86 -1.72 -9.55 15.11
N PHE A 87 -1.88 -10.07 13.91
CA PHE A 87 -1.03 -9.63 12.81
C PHE A 87 -1.28 -8.17 12.42
N ALA A 88 -2.52 -7.69 12.54
CA ALA A 88 -2.83 -6.30 12.30
C ALA A 88 -2.13 -5.36 13.31
N PHE A 89 -2.08 -5.75 14.58
CA PHE A 89 -1.30 -5.04 15.58
C PHE A 89 0.21 -5.06 15.30
N GLU A 90 0.75 -6.24 14.96
CA GLU A 90 2.17 -6.42 14.63
C GLU A 90 2.57 -5.61 13.38
N PHE A 91 1.68 -5.50 12.40
CA PHE A 91 1.87 -4.64 11.25
C PHE A 91 2.08 -3.17 11.63
N VAL A 92 1.25 -2.63 12.52
CA VAL A 92 1.39 -1.24 12.98
C VAL A 92 2.74 -1.03 13.68
N GLU A 93 3.18 -2.02 14.49
CA GLU A 93 4.51 -1.99 15.12
C GLU A 93 5.64 -1.95 14.07
N ASP A 94 5.55 -2.74 13.01
CA ASP A 94 6.58 -2.80 11.98
C ASP A 94 6.62 -1.52 11.15
N GLN A 95 5.48 -0.97 10.79
CA GLN A 95 5.38 0.35 10.14
C GLN A 95 6.00 1.46 10.98
N SER A 96 5.79 1.42 12.30
CA SER A 96 6.43 2.37 13.22
C SER A 96 7.96 2.26 13.20
N LYS A 97 8.51 1.03 13.18
CA LYS A 97 9.97 0.79 13.08
C LYS A 97 10.55 1.32 11.77
N GLU A 98 9.78 1.26 10.69
CA GLU A 98 10.12 1.80 9.38
C GLU A 98 10.03 3.34 9.30
N GLY A 99 9.62 4.00 10.36
CA GLY A 99 9.47 5.45 10.40
C GLY A 99 8.29 5.96 9.58
N VAL A 100 7.26 5.14 9.44
CA VAL A 100 6.02 5.50 8.76
C VAL A 100 5.16 6.33 9.71
N ALA A 101 4.73 7.52 9.28
CA ALA A 101 3.79 8.36 10.00
C ALA A 101 2.34 8.03 9.62
N TYR A 102 2.12 7.68 8.36
CA TYR A 102 0.82 7.33 7.82
C TYR A 102 0.91 6.18 6.81
N CYS A 103 0.00 5.21 6.96
CA CYS A 103 -0.10 4.07 6.04
C CYS A 103 -1.55 3.80 5.65
N GLU A 104 -1.77 3.40 4.38
CA GLU A 104 -3.01 2.79 3.92
C GLU A 104 -2.74 1.32 3.56
N ALA A 105 -3.01 0.43 4.53
CA ALA A 105 -2.93 -1.01 4.33
C ALA A 105 -4.17 -1.52 3.60
N ARG A 106 -4.06 -2.61 2.86
CA ARG A 106 -5.18 -3.21 2.14
C ARG A 106 -5.36 -4.68 2.45
N LEU A 107 -6.59 -5.17 2.38
CA LEU A 107 -6.94 -6.55 2.68
C LEU A 107 -8.24 -6.96 1.97
N CYS A 108 -8.30 -8.19 1.46
CA CYS A 108 -9.56 -8.83 1.10
C CYS A 108 -10.09 -9.66 2.28
N PRO A 109 -11.15 -9.22 2.99
CA PRO A 109 -11.61 -9.94 4.19
C PRO A 109 -12.14 -11.32 3.87
N HIS A 110 -12.67 -11.55 2.68
CA HIS A 110 -13.23 -12.83 2.25
C HIS A 110 -12.18 -13.94 2.09
N LEU A 111 -10.91 -13.60 1.83
CA LEU A 111 -9.82 -14.59 1.75
C LEU A 111 -9.52 -15.26 3.09
N LEU A 112 -9.90 -14.62 4.19
CA LEU A 112 -9.67 -15.10 5.56
C LEU A 112 -10.90 -15.79 6.18
N LEU A 113 -11.96 -16.02 5.42
CA LEU A 113 -13.12 -16.79 5.88
C LEU A 113 -12.78 -18.28 5.98
N PRO A 114 -13.41 -19.04 6.92
CA PRO A 114 -13.12 -20.45 7.14
C PRO A 114 -13.19 -21.31 5.87
N ASP A 115 -14.20 -21.07 5.05
CA ASP A 115 -14.50 -21.88 3.86
C ASP A 115 -14.03 -21.21 2.55
N SER A 116 -13.22 -20.15 2.64
CA SER A 116 -12.69 -19.46 1.46
C SER A 116 -11.77 -20.41 0.66
N PRO A 117 -11.85 -20.43 -0.68
CA PRO A 117 -10.88 -21.12 -1.53
C PRO A 117 -9.45 -20.57 -1.31
N SER A 118 -8.44 -21.31 -1.77
CA SER A 118 -7.07 -20.79 -1.72
C SER A 118 -6.93 -19.56 -2.62
N THR A 119 -6.02 -18.65 -2.26
CA THR A 119 -5.73 -17.44 -3.05
C THR A 119 -5.35 -17.81 -4.48
N VAL A 120 -4.57 -18.86 -4.66
CA VAL A 120 -4.15 -19.37 -6.00
C VAL A 120 -5.33 -19.90 -6.79
N ASP A 121 -6.24 -20.68 -6.16
CA ASP A 121 -7.43 -21.18 -6.85
C ASP A 121 -8.35 -20.06 -7.31
N ILE A 122 -8.50 -19.03 -6.47
CA ILE A 122 -9.32 -17.86 -6.78
C ILE A 122 -8.75 -17.08 -7.98
N ILE A 123 -7.45 -16.85 -7.97
CA ILE A 123 -6.78 -16.07 -9.03
C ILE A 123 -6.74 -16.86 -10.33
N ASN A 124 -6.57 -18.18 -10.27
CA ASN A 124 -6.61 -19.07 -11.43
C ASN A 124 -8.04 -19.31 -11.97
N ASN A 125 -9.04 -18.71 -11.34
CA ASN A 125 -10.45 -18.91 -11.67
C ASN A 125 -10.84 -20.42 -11.71
N VAL A 126 -10.22 -21.22 -10.82
CA VAL A 126 -10.57 -22.62 -10.66
C VAL A 126 -11.97 -22.68 -10.02
N GLU A 127 -12.93 -23.21 -10.77
CA GLU A 127 -14.26 -23.50 -10.22
C GLU A 127 -14.10 -24.54 -9.12
N THR A 128 -14.01 -24.11 -7.86
CA THR A 128 -14.22 -25.02 -6.74
C THR A 128 -15.68 -25.47 -6.78
N PRO A 129 -15.98 -26.77 -6.70
CA PRO A 129 -17.36 -27.23 -6.67
C PRO A 129 -18.12 -26.41 -5.63
N ASN A 130 -19.23 -25.79 -6.05
CA ASN A 130 -20.08 -24.98 -5.20
C ASN A 130 -20.21 -25.65 -3.83
N THR A 131 -19.49 -25.17 -2.84
CA THR A 131 -19.91 -25.32 -1.46
C THR A 131 -21.17 -24.44 -1.36
N VAL A 132 -22.30 -25.10 -1.61
CA VAL A 132 -23.63 -24.57 -1.49
C VAL A 132 -23.68 -23.68 -0.27
N SER A 133 -24.09 -22.45 -0.44
CA SER A 133 -24.50 -21.57 0.64
C SER A 133 -25.62 -22.22 1.43
N HIS A 134 -25.28 -23.17 2.27
CA HIS A 134 -26.19 -23.65 3.29
C HIS A 134 -26.19 -22.62 4.41
N GLN A 135 -27.15 -21.72 4.35
CA GLN A 135 -27.77 -21.12 5.53
C GLN A 135 -28.30 -22.28 6.41
N THR A 136 -27.42 -22.97 7.09
CA THR A 136 -27.80 -23.77 8.24
C THR A 136 -27.72 -22.85 9.44
N THR A 137 -28.88 -22.32 9.82
CA THR A 137 -29.15 -21.75 11.13
C THR A 137 -28.84 -22.77 12.21
N THR A 138 -27.59 -22.83 12.65
CA THR A 138 -27.21 -23.35 13.94
C THR A 138 -26.46 -22.26 14.66
N ASN A 139 -26.85 -21.98 15.91
CA ASN A 139 -26.29 -20.99 16.83
C ASN A 139 -24.81 -21.26 17.17
N ASN A 140 -23.92 -21.20 16.20
CA ASN A 140 -22.49 -21.08 16.39
C ASN A 140 -22.03 -19.88 15.57
N SER A 141 -21.36 -18.94 16.22
CA SER A 141 -20.90 -17.69 15.64
C SER A 141 -19.94 -17.94 14.46
N THR A 142 -20.48 -18.14 13.27
CA THR A 142 -19.69 -18.22 12.05
C THR A 142 -18.92 -16.92 11.86
N VAL A 143 -17.61 -17.03 11.56
CA VAL A 143 -16.80 -15.87 11.18
C VAL A 143 -17.21 -15.47 9.77
N ASP A 144 -17.53 -14.20 9.60
CA ASP A 144 -17.89 -13.54 8.34
C ASP A 144 -16.90 -12.42 8.00
N ALA A 145 -17.06 -11.83 6.81
CA ALA A 145 -16.18 -10.75 6.36
C ALA A 145 -16.24 -9.53 7.29
N ARG A 146 -17.41 -9.22 7.84
CA ARG A 146 -17.61 -8.15 8.81
C ARG A 146 -16.77 -8.34 10.07
N LYS A 147 -16.82 -9.53 10.68
CA LYS A 147 -16.02 -9.86 11.89
C LYS A 147 -14.53 -9.86 11.59
N THR A 148 -14.13 -10.25 10.39
CA THR A 148 -12.75 -10.16 9.93
C THR A 148 -12.26 -8.72 9.89
N VAL A 149 -13.04 -7.79 9.29
CA VAL A 149 -12.74 -6.36 9.28
C VAL A 149 -12.67 -5.79 10.69
N GLU A 150 -13.61 -6.17 11.58
CA GLU A 150 -13.61 -5.73 12.98
C GLU A 150 -12.34 -6.18 13.73
N ALA A 151 -11.88 -7.42 13.51
CA ALA A 151 -10.65 -7.92 14.13
C ALA A 151 -9.41 -7.16 13.66
N VAL A 152 -9.32 -6.89 12.34
CA VAL A 152 -8.25 -6.07 11.77
C VAL A 152 -8.25 -4.68 12.39
N LEU A 153 -9.40 -4.02 12.43
CA LEU A 153 -9.51 -2.66 12.97
C LEU A 153 -9.15 -2.60 14.47
N ARG A 154 -9.54 -3.59 15.29
CA ARG A 154 -9.09 -3.65 16.69
C ARG A 154 -7.57 -3.78 16.81
N GLY A 155 -6.94 -4.58 15.96
CA GLY A 155 -5.49 -4.71 15.92
C GLY A 155 -4.80 -3.40 15.56
N ILE A 156 -5.30 -2.70 14.53
CA ILE A 156 -4.82 -1.38 14.11
C ILE A 156 -5.02 -0.35 15.24
N GLU A 157 -6.22 -0.20 15.78
CA GLU A 157 -6.56 0.73 16.86
C GLU A 157 -5.60 0.58 18.07
N ARG A 158 -5.37 -0.66 18.53
CA ARG A 158 -4.41 -0.95 19.61
C ARG A 158 -2.96 -0.63 19.23
N GLY A 159 -2.59 -0.84 17.98
CA GLY A 159 -1.26 -0.50 17.45
C GLY A 159 -1.06 1.02 17.39
N GLU A 160 -2.02 1.78 16.89
CA GLU A 160 -2.00 3.24 16.82
C GLU A 160 -1.86 3.87 18.22
N GLU A 161 -2.61 3.36 19.20
CA GLU A 161 -2.49 3.82 20.59
C GLU A 161 -1.08 3.62 21.16
N LYS A 162 -0.40 2.53 20.78
CA LYS A 162 0.92 2.18 21.32
C LYS A 162 2.07 2.85 20.59
N TYR A 163 1.99 2.98 19.28
CA TYR A 163 3.12 3.36 18.44
C TYR A 163 3.01 4.77 17.84
N SER A 164 1.91 5.47 18.08
CA SER A 164 1.70 6.87 17.65
C SER A 164 1.89 7.08 16.15
N ILE A 165 1.45 6.13 15.33
CA ILE A 165 1.34 6.24 13.87
C ILE A 165 -0.13 6.14 13.48
N LYS A 166 -0.46 6.54 12.27
CA LYS A 166 -1.83 6.45 11.76
C LYS A 166 -1.92 5.44 10.61
N VAL A 167 -2.78 4.43 10.76
CA VAL A 167 -3.03 3.40 9.74
C VAL A 167 -4.49 3.41 9.34
N ARG A 168 -4.76 3.36 8.06
CA ARG A 168 -6.11 3.24 7.50
C ARG A 168 -6.20 1.98 6.65
N LEU A 169 -7.41 1.49 6.46
CA LEU A 169 -7.67 0.25 5.75
C LEU A 169 -8.40 0.52 4.43
N ILE A 170 -7.95 -0.13 3.36
CA ILE A 170 -8.64 -0.25 2.08
C ILE A 170 -9.12 -1.69 1.96
N LEU A 171 -10.39 -1.90 1.63
CA LEU A 171 -10.92 -3.24 1.42
C LEU A 171 -10.82 -3.63 -0.05
N CYS A 172 -10.33 -4.84 -0.32
CA CYS A 172 -10.10 -5.33 -1.67
C CYS A 172 -11.24 -6.22 -2.14
N CYS A 173 -11.77 -5.92 -3.34
CA CYS A 173 -12.51 -6.84 -4.18
C CYS A 173 -11.54 -7.72 -4.96
N ILE A 174 -11.97 -8.90 -5.40
CA ILE A 174 -11.21 -9.76 -6.29
C ILE A 174 -11.93 -9.86 -7.63
N ARG A 175 -11.20 -9.63 -8.73
CA ARG A 175 -11.78 -9.59 -10.10
C ARG A 175 -12.62 -10.80 -10.44
N SER A 176 -12.17 -12.00 -10.09
CA SER A 176 -12.86 -13.26 -10.36
C SER A 176 -14.01 -13.59 -9.39
N LYS A 177 -14.31 -12.71 -8.40
CA LYS A 177 -15.29 -12.92 -7.34
C LYS A 177 -16.22 -11.71 -7.19
N SER A 178 -17.02 -11.46 -8.21
CA SER A 178 -17.95 -10.33 -8.22
C SER A 178 -19.03 -10.41 -7.13
N ASP A 179 -19.39 -11.62 -6.69
CA ASP A 179 -20.32 -11.87 -5.59
C ASP A 179 -19.84 -11.31 -4.25
N TRP A 180 -18.52 -11.22 -4.03
CA TRP A 180 -17.95 -10.62 -2.83
C TRP A 180 -17.86 -9.10 -2.87
N SER A 181 -17.91 -8.53 -4.07
CA SER A 181 -17.59 -7.12 -4.30
C SER A 181 -18.62 -6.17 -3.70
N TRP A 182 -19.91 -6.53 -3.76
CA TRP A 182 -20.96 -5.70 -3.17
C TRP A 182 -20.91 -5.69 -1.64
N GLU A 183 -20.68 -6.86 -1.02
CA GLU A 183 -20.47 -6.93 0.43
C GLU A 183 -19.24 -6.11 0.83
N THR A 184 -18.14 -6.19 0.07
CA THR A 184 -16.93 -5.37 0.30
C THR A 184 -17.26 -3.88 0.27
N LEU A 185 -18.08 -3.43 -0.70
CA LEU A 185 -18.51 -2.04 -0.78
C LEU A 185 -19.36 -1.62 0.43
N ASP A 186 -20.28 -2.48 0.88
CA ASP A 186 -21.09 -2.21 2.05
C ASP A 186 -20.26 -2.15 3.33
N LEU A 187 -19.25 -3.00 3.47
CA LEU A 187 -18.27 -2.96 4.57
C LEU A 187 -17.43 -1.68 4.54
N CYS A 188 -17.02 -1.18 3.36
CA CYS A 188 -16.34 0.10 3.25
C CYS A 188 -17.21 1.25 3.79
N ASP A 189 -18.51 1.23 3.50
CA ASP A 189 -19.45 2.25 3.96
C ASP A 189 -19.69 2.14 5.48
N GLU A 190 -19.91 0.92 5.98
CA GLU A 190 -20.15 0.64 7.40
C GLU A 190 -18.99 1.06 8.29
N PHE A 191 -17.76 0.72 7.89
CA PHE A 191 -16.57 0.94 8.71
C PHE A 191 -15.83 2.25 8.40
N ARG A 192 -16.40 3.13 7.57
CA ARG A 192 -15.80 4.41 7.17
C ARG A 192 -15.32 5.23 8.37
N LEU A 193 -16.15 5.37 9.41
CA LEU A 193 -15.82 6.14 10.61
C LEU A 193 -14.83 5.43 11.55
N ARG A 194 -14.51 4.16 11.28
CA ARG A 194 -13.55 3.37 12.03
C ARG A 194 -12.22 3.20 11.31
N GLY A 195 -12.02 3.89 10.19
CA GLY A 195 -10.73 3.90 9.50
C GLY A 195 -10.66 3.11 8.20
N VAL A 196 -11.79 2.62 7.66
CA VAL A 196 -11.84 2.13 6.27
C VAL A 196 -12.01 3.33 5.35
N VAL A 197 -10.99 3.61 4.54
CA VAL A 197 -10.92 4.85 3.74
C VAL A 197 -11.18 4.64 2.25
N GLY A 198 -11.19 3.41 1.76
CA GLY A 198 -11.34 3.18 0.32
C GLY A 198 -11.60 1.74 -0.04
N ILE A 199 -11.82 1.52 -1.32
CA ILE A 199 -12.02 0.23 -1.97
C ILE A 199 -10.98 0.03 -3.07
N ASP A 200 -10.52 -1.21 -3.24
CA ASP A 200 -9.58 -1.63 -4.27
C ASP A 200 -10.15 -2.83 -5.06
N MET A 201 -9.58 -3.13 -6.19
CA MET A 201 -9.84 -4.37 -6.93
C MET A 201 -8.51 -5.01 -7.33
N VAL A 202 -8.27 -6.21 -6.82
CA VAL A 202 -7.04 -6.99 -7.00
C VAL A 202 -7.27 -8.24 -7.86
N GLY A 203 -6.19 -8.96 -8.15
CA GLY A 203 -6.18 -10.15 -9.00
C GLY A 203 -5.67 -9.83 -10.40
N THR A 204 -5.62 -10.86 -11.27
CA THR A 204 -5.11 -10.70 -12.64
C THR A 204 -5.89 -9.61 -13.38
N ASP A 205 -5.18 -8.56 -13.79
CA ASP A 205 -5.74 -7.41 -14.50
C ASP A 205 -5.79 -7.61 -16.03
N VAL A 206 -5.98 -8.86 -16.46
CA VAL A 206 -6.36 -9.15 -17.85
C VAL A 206 -7.79 -8.66 -18.07
N PRO A 207 -8.08 -8.00 -19.22
CA PRO A 207 -9.45 -7.56 -19.49
C PRO A 207 -10.43 -8.72 -19.37
N GLY A 208 -11.38 -8.60 -18.44
CA GLY A 208 -12.49 -9.53 -18.31
C GLY A 208 -13.47 -9.44 -19.48
N GLY A 209 -14.47 -10.32 -19.51
CA GLY A 209 -15.57 -10.19 -20.45
C GLY A 209 -16.40 -8.92 -20.26
N ASP A 210 -17.15 -8.52 -21.27
CA ASP A 210 -17.97 -7.28 -21.23
C ASP A 210 -18.90 -7.23 -20.02
N GLU A 211 -19.41 -8.37 -19.55
CA GLU A 211 -20.29 -8.45 -18.38
C GLU A 211 -19.55 -8.18 -17.07
N GLU A 212 -18.35 -8.73 -16.90
CA GLU A 212 -17.51 -8.49 -15.74
C GLU A 212 -17.08 -7.02 -15.65
N ILE A 213 -16.74 -6.43 -16.80
CA ILE A 213 -16.41 -5.00 -16.89
C ILE A 213 -17.62 -4.14 -16.53
N ALA A 214 -18.81 -4.48 -17.02
CA ALA A 214 -20.02 -3.75 -16.70
C ALA A 214 -20.38 -3.84 -15.22
N GLU A 215 -20.19 -5.01 -14.59
CA GLU A 215 -20.45 -5.20 -13.16
C GLU A 215 -19.47 -4.39 -12.32
N ALA A 216 -18.16 -4.47 -12.61
CA ALA A 216 -17.16 -3.66 -11.94
C ALA A 216 -17.42 -2.15 -12.11
N THR A 217 -17.85 -1.71 -13.31
CA THR A 217 -18.23 -0.32 -13.55
C THR A 217 -19.35 0.11 -12.62
N ARG A 218 -20.44 -0.66 -12.52
CA ARG A 218 -21.55 -0.37 -11.61
C ARG A 218 -21.13 -0.30 -10.15
N LEU A 219 -20.25 -1.22 -9.72
CA LEU A 219 -19.71 -1.23 -8.36
C LEU A 219 -18.94 0.05 -8.03
N PHE A 220 -18.02 0.46 -8.91
CA PHE A 220 -17.19 1.64 -8.67
C PHE A 220 -17.94 2.97 -8.86
N GLU A 221 -18.94 3.02 -9.75
CA GLU A 221 -19.89 4.13 -9.82
C GLU A 221 -20.63 4.27 -8.48
N LYS A 222 -21.08 3.16 -7.90
CA LYS A 222 -21.75 3.15 -6.60
C LYS A 222 -20.81 3.56 -5.46
N ALA A 223 -19.55 3.12 -5.48
CA ALA A 223 -18.54 3.58 -4.54
C ALA A 223 -18.36 5.10 -4.62
N LYS A 224 -18.27 5.65 -5.83
CA LYS A 224 -18.19 7.09 -6.06
C LYS A 224 -19.42 7.85 -5.54
N GLU A 225 -20.63 7.35 -5.80
CA GLU A 225 -21.87 7.94 -5.28
C GLU A 225 -21.90 7.98 -3.74
N LYS A 226 -21.40 6.94 -3.09
CA LYS A 226 -21.26 6.85 -1.63
C LYS A 226 -20.10 7.68 -1.08
N GLY A 227 -19.27 8.29 -1.95
CA GLY A 227 -18.06 9.03 -1.55
C GLY A 227 -16.96 8.13 -0.98
N ILE A 228 -16.89 6.87 -1.41
CA ILE A 228 -15.83 5.93 -1.06
C ILE A 228 -14.70 6.10 -2.06
N HIS A 229 -13.47 6.29 -1.57
CA HIS A 229 -12.29 6.43 -2.40
C HIS A 229 -11.91 5.12 -3.11
N ARG A 230 -11.22 5.23 -4.25
CA ARG A 230 -10.94 4.12 -5.16
C ARG A 230 -9.46 4.11 -5.53
N SER A 231 -8.73 3.13 -5.01
CA SER A 231 -7.41 2.74 -5.49
C SER A 231 -7.56 1.39 -6.19
N ILE A 232 -7.07 1.24 -7.43
CA ILE A 232 -7.34 0.04 -8.22
C ILE A 232 -6.05 -0.50 -8.83
N HIS A 233 -5.76 -1.79 -8.62
CA HIS A 233 -4.66 -2.48 -9.27
C HIS A 233 -4.87 -2.52 -10.79
N ALA A 234 -3.90 -2.05 -11.56
CA ALA A 234 -3.89 -2.18 -13.01
C ALA A 234 -2.48 -1.99 -13.59
N GLY A 235 -2.19 -2.70 -14.68
CA GLY A 235 -0.90 -2.59 -15.37
C GLY A 235 0.25 -3.29 -14.64
N GLU A 236 -0.06 -4.28 -13.81
CA GLU A 236 0.89 -5.19 -13.21
C GLU A 236 1.07 -6.45 -14.08
N GLY A 237 0.02 -7.22 -14.30
CA GLY A 237 0.00 -8.38 -15.19
C GLY A 237 -0.60 -8.07 -16.56
N GLY A 238 -1.50 -7.09 -16.64
CA GLY A 238 -2.13 -6.61 -17.87
C GLY A 238 -1.40 -5.42 -18.50
N GLY A 239 -1.73 -5.14 -19.77
CA GLY A 239 -1.15 -4.03 -20.51
C GLY A 239 -1.77 -2.66 -20.17
N TRP A 240 -1.25 -1.60 -20.78
CA TRP A 240 -1.68 -0.22 -20.56
C TRP A 240 -3.20 0.03 -20.73
N LYS A 241 -3.87 -0.80 -21.54
CA LYS A 241 -5.34 -0.72 -21.73
C LYS A 241 -6.11 -0.98 -20.43
N CYS A 242 -5.58 -1.84 -19.57
CA CYS A 242 -6.17 -2.08 -18.24
C CYS A 242 -6.07 -0.84 -17.36
N VAL A 243 -4.91 -0.14 -17.39
CA VAL A 243 -4.74 1.14 -16.70
C VAL A 243 -5.74 2.17 -17.22
N LYS A 244 -5.89 2.27 -18.56
CA LYS A 244 -6.86 3.19 -19.16
C LYS A 244 -8.29 2.87 -18.72
N GLN A 245 -8.67 1.60 -18.70
CA GLN A 245 -10.01 1.15 -18.31
C GLN A 245 -10.35 1.54 -16.87
N VAL A 246 -9.45 1.27 -15.90
CA VAL A 246 -9.74 1.61 -14.51
C VAL A 246 -9.81 3.11 -14.27
N LEU A 247 -9.06 3.91 -15.02
CA LEU A 247 -9.16 5.37 -14.95
C LEU A 247 -10.46 5.91 -15.56
N THR A 248 -10.88 5.37 -16.71
CA THR A 248 -12.02 5.93 -17.47
C THR A 248 -13.35 5.33 -17.07
N SER A 249 -13.41 4.01 -16.82
CA SER A 249 -14.66 3.29 -16.55
C SER A 249 -14.91 3.13 -15.05
N PHE A 250 -13.87 2.85 -14.25
CA PHE A 250 -14.05 2.64 -12.80
C PHE A 250 -13.78 3.90 -11.98
N GLY A 251 -13.24 4.96 -12.60
CA GLY A 251 -12.98 6.24 -11.95
C GLY A 251 -11.96 6.13 -10.81
N ALA A 252 -10.90 5.34 -11.01
CA ALA A 252 -9.81 5.21 -10.05
C ALA A 252 -9.18 6.57 -9.75
N GLU A 253 -8.91 6.84 -8.48
CA GLU A 253 -8.23 8.05 -8.00
C GLU A 253 -6.71 7.82 -7.89
N ARG A 254 -6.31 6.56 -7.64
CA ARG A 254 -4.94 6.07 -7.67
C ARG A 254 -4.90 4.71 -8.36
N ILE A 255 -3.75 4.38 -8.89
CA ILE A 255 -3.50 3.12 -9.60
C ILE A 255 -2.46 2.32 -8.83
N GLY A 256 -2.81 1.10 -8.39
CA GLY A 256 -1.84 0.14 -7.91
C GLY A 256 -0.92 -0.29 -9.05
N HIS A 257 0.39 -0.21 -8.88
CA HIS A 257 1.45 -0.49 -9.86
C HIS A 257 1.43 0.43 -11.08
N GLY A 258 0.67 0.11 -12.10
CA GLY A 258 0.52 0.93 -13.32
C GLY A 258 1.71 0.94 -14.28
N TYR A 259 2.67 0.03 -14.15
CA TYR A 259 3.93 0.08 -14.91
C TYR A 259 3.75 -0.03 -16.42
N SER A 260 2.73 -0.76 -16.89
CA SER A 260 2.46 -0.94 -18.31
C SER A 260 1.99 0.35 -19.03
N VAL A 261 1.70 1.43 -18.31
CA VAL A 261 1.30 2.71 -18.88
C VAL A 261 2.29 3.24 -19.92
N ILE A 262 3.58 2.90 -19.78
CA ILE A 262 4.64 3.31 -20.71
C ILE A 262 4.62 2.59 -22.07
N GLU A 263 3.81 1.54 -22.23
CA GLU A 263 3.66 0.83 -23.49
C GLU A 263 2.98 1.68 -24.57
N ASP A 264 2.23 2.74 -24.14
CA ASP A 264 1.62 3.71 -25.04
C ASP A 264 2.07 5.13 -24.66
N GLU A 265 2.89 5.75 -25.50
CA GLU A 265 3.53 7.03 -25.19
C GLU A 265 2.51 8.17 -25.06
N ASP A 266 1.45 8.16 -25.86
CA ASP A 266 0.44 9.23 -25.84
C ASP A 266 -0.43 9.10 -24.59
N PHE A 267 -0.83 7.90 -24.23
CA PHE A 267 -1.56 7.66 -22.99
C PHE A 267 -0.70 7.96 -21.76
N TYR A 268 0.59 7.61 -21.79
CA TYR A 268 1.52 7.99 -20.72
C TYR A 268 1.60 9.51 -20.54
N LYS A 269 1.72 10.30 -21.64
CA LYS A 269 1.69 11.75 -21.57
C LYS A 269 0.38 12.27 -20.97
N GLU A 270 -0.76 11.70 -21.38
CA GLU A 270 -2.07 12.03 -20.80
C GLU A 270 -2.11 11.79 -19.28
N CYS A 271 -1.58 10.65 -18.81
CA CYS A 271 -1.49 10.35 -17.38
C CYS A 271 -0.61 11.35 -16.61
N VAL A 272 0.51 11.78 -17.22
CA VAL A 272 1.40 12.80 -16.63
C VAL A 272 0.71 14.16 -16.54
N GLU A 273 0.03 14.60 -17.60
CA GLU A 273 -0.71 15.87 -17.64
C GLU A 273 -1.86 15.90 -16.62
N LYS A 274 -2.58 14.79 -16.49
CA LYS A 274 -3.66 14.61 -15.51
C LYS A 274 -3.16 14.36 -14.09
N ARG A 275 -1.85 14.26 -13.87
CA ARG A 275 -1.23 13.95 -12.58
C ARG A 275 -1.84 12.69 -11.96
N VAL A 276 -1.95 11.63 -12.76
CA VAL A 276 -2.38 10.31 -12.27
C VAL A 276 -1.33 9.78 -11.30
N HIS A 277 -1.78 9.26 -10.17
CA HIS A 277 -0.91 8.68 -9.15
C HIS A 277 -0.78 7.19 -9.32
N PHE A 278 0.48 6.73 -9.34
CA PHE A 278 0.86 5.33 -9.40
C PHE A 278 1.51 4.93 -8.07
N GLU A 279 0.99 3.89 -7.45
CA GLU A 279 1.52 3.29 -6.23
C GLU A 279 2.60 2.29 -6.64
N MET A 280 3.85 2.70 -6.52
CA MET A 280 4.97 1.93 -7.03
C MET A 280 5.53 0.99 -5.97
N CYS A 281 5.65 -0.29 -6.32
CA CYS A 281 6.20 -1.34 -5.48
C CYS A 281 7.39 -1.97 -6.23
N PRO A 282 8.57 -1.33 -6.25
CA PRO A 282 9.64 -1.67 -7.17
C PRO A 282 10.14 -3.10 -7.06
N HIS A 283 10.35 -3.59 -5.84
CA HIS A 283 10.85 -4.95 -5.61
C HIS A 283 9.80 -5.99 -6.02
N SER A 284 8.56 -5.83 -5.53
CA SER A 284 7.46 -6.71 -5.91
C SER A 284 7.24 -6.74 -7.40
N SER A 285 7.19 -5.57 -8.05
CA SER A 285 6.97 -5.48 -9.51
C SER A 285 8.11 -6.08 -10.35
N TYR A 286 9.34 -6.11 -9.82
CA TYR A 286 10.42 -6.88 -10.42
C TYR A 286 10.17 -8.39 -10.28
N LEU A 287 9.76 -8.84 -9.10
CA LEU A 287 9.53 -10.26 -8.80
C LEU A 287 8.28 -10.82 -9.49
N THR A 288 7.24 -10.01 -9.73
CA THR A 288 6.06 -10.39 -10.53
C THR A 288 6.30 -10.32 -12.05
N GLY A 289 7.50 -9.86 -12.46
CA GLY A 289 7.85 -9.72 -13.88
C GLY A 289 7.17 -8.53 -14.58
N SER A 290 6.47 -7.67 -13.84
CA SER A 290 5.82 -6.45 -14.36
C SER A 290 6.83 -5.47 -14.93
N ILE A 291 8.04 -5.42 -14.38
CA ILE A 291 9.17 -4.67 -14.92
C ILE A 291 10.29 -5.62 -15.36
N LYS A 292 10.62 -5.56 -16.65
CA LYS A 292 11.66 -6.43 -17.25
C LYS A 292 13.09 -6.01 -16.90
N ALA A 293 13.28 -4.81 -16.44
CA ALA A 293 14.56 -4.29 -15.98
C ALA A 293 14.27 -3.30 -14.84
N LEU A 294 15.19 -3.22 -13.88
CA LEU A 294 15.16 -2.27 -12.78
C LEU A 294 15.30 -0.81 -13.29
N LYS A 295 14.41 -0.40 -14.21
CA LYS A 295 14.32 0.95 -14.76
C LYS A 295 12.88 1.42 -14.61
N LEU A 296 12.70 2.40 -13.76
CA LEU A 296 11.40 3.02 -13.59
C LEU A 296 11.00 3.81 -14.85
N PRO A 297 9.73 3.71 -15.25
CA PRO A 297 9.19 4.44 -16.40
C PRO A 297 9.30 5.95 -16.26
N SER A 298 9.25 6.47 -15.04
CA SER A 298 9.28 7.91 -14.78
C SER A 298 9.80 8.21 -13.37
N LYS A 299 10.69 9.20 -13.26
CA LYS A 299 11.06 9.82 -11.99
C LYS A 299 10.00 10.82 -11.50
N ARG A 300 8.85 10.92 -12.19
CA ARG A 300 7.78 11.88 -11.90
C ARG A 300 6.66 11.18 -11.13
N HIS A 301 6.37 11.68 -9.94
CA HIS A 301 5.26 11.27 -9.06
C HIS A 301 5.27 9.80 -8.55
N PRO A 302 6.39 9.25 -8.07
CA PRO A 302 6.37 7.95 -7.43
C PRO A 302 5.76 8.06 -6.03
N ILE A 303 4.80 7.19 -5.71
CA ILE A 303 4.47 6.84 -4.33
C ILE A 303 5.14 5.51 -4.07
N LEU A 304 6.04 5.47 -3.08
CA LEU A 304 6.85 4.30 -2.81
C LEU A 304 6.18 3.43 -1.76
N SER A 305 6.09 2.13 -2.05
CA SER A 305 5.40 1.15 -1.21
C SER A 305 6.03 -0.23 -1.34
N THR A 306 5.67 -1.15 -0.45
CA THR A 306 6.27 -2.49 -0.36
C THR A 306 5.45 -3.62 -0.98
N ASP A 307 4.14 -3.44 -1.11
CA ASP A 307 3.19 -4.43 -1.60
C ASP A 307 3.05 -5.65 -0.66
N ASN A 308 3.92 -6.66 -0.77
CA ASN A 308 3.86 -7.90 0.01
C ASN A 308 5.20 -8.21 0.71
N PRO A 309 5.54 -7.55 1.82
CA PRO A 309 6.84 -7.71 2.50
C PRO A 309 7.20 -9.15 2.88
N ALA A 310 6.22 -9.97 3.25
CA ALA A 310 6.46 -11.37 3.61
C ALA A 310 6.92 -12.22 2.40
N LEU A 311 6.55 -11.83 1.18
CA LEU A 311 6.88 -12.54 -0.05
C LEU A 311 8.14 -11.98 -0.71
N THR A 312 8.32 -10.67 -0.64
CA THR A 312 9.53 -10.00 -1.20
C THR A 312 10.72 -10.10 -0.27
N GLY A 313 10.49 -10.34 1.03
CA GLY A 313 11.52 -10.29 2.06
C GLY A 313 12.09 -8.89 2.26
N SER A 314 11.40 -7.84 1.77
CA SER A 314 11.83 -6.45 1.88
C SER A 314 10.80 -5.61 2.61
N HIS A 315 11.28 -4.65 3.42
CA HIS A 315 10.49 -3.61 4.04
C HIS A 315 10.67 -2.27 3.31
N LEU A 316 10.01 -1.23 3.79
CA LEU A 316 10.04 0.08 3.11
C LEU A 316 11.46 0.66 3.02
N SER A 317 12.31 0.41 4.01
CA SER A 317 13.71 0.86 3.99
C SER A 317 14.52 0.23 2.87
N GLU A 318 14.32 -1.05 2.56
CA GLU A 318 14.98 -1.75 1.45
C GLU A 318 14.48 -1.23 0.10
N GLU A 319 13.20 -0.84 -0.04
CA GLU A 319 12.69 -0.18 -1.25
C GLU A 319 13.41 1.16 -1.50
N TYR A 320 13.63 1.96 -0.45
CA TYR A 320 14.41 3.20 -0.55
C TYR A 320 15.85 2.92 -0.97
N GLU A 321 16.51 1.90 -0.40
CA GLU A 321 17.89 1.54 -0.78
C GLU A 321 17.94 1.06 -2.25
N LEU A 322 16.99 0.24 -2.68
CA LEU A 322 16.89 -0.20 -4.07
C LEU A 322 16.80 1.00 -5.02
N LEU A 323 15.92 1.96 -4.73
CA LEU A 323 15.77 3.16 -5.56
C LEU A 323 17.00 4.06 -5.55
N ARG A 324 17.78 4.10 -4.45
CA ARG A 324 19.07 4.80 -4.45
C ARG A 324 20.02 4.21 -5.49
N THR A 325 20.03 2.89 -5.69
CA THR A 325 20.82 2.26 -6.75
C THR A 325 20.38 2.68 -8.15
N TRP A 326 19.12 3.15 -8.31
CA TRP A 326 18.59 3.67 -9.57
C TRP A 326 18.75 5.18 -9.74
N GLY A 327 19.46 5.82 -8.81
CA GLY A 327 19.78 7.24 -8.85
C GLY A 327 18.70 8.15 -8.24
N PHE A 328 17.81 7.60 -7.39
CA PHE A 328 16.96 8.42 -6.54
C PHE A 328 17.78 9.03 -5.41
N ASN A 329 17.46 10.25 -5.05
CA ASN A 329 18.11 10.98 -3.97
C ASN A 329 17.07 11.45 -2.92
N GLU A 330 17.55 12.03 -1.83
CA GLU A 330 16.69 12.47 -0.72
C GLU A 330 15.62 13.51 -1.15
N ALA A 331 15.90 14.33 -2.16
CA ALA A 331 14.91 15.28 -2.68
C ALA A 331 13.74 14.57 -3.38
N LEU A 332 14.02 13.51 -4.14
CA LEU A 332 12.98 12.68 -4.77
C LEU A 332 12.18 11.90 -3.73
N PHE A 333 12.82 11.37 -2.67
CA PHE A 333 12.12 10.70 -1.58
C PHE A 333 11.26 11.66 -0.77
N THR A 334 11.76 12.86 -0.48
CA THR A 334 10.95 13.91 0.15
C THR A 334 9.72 14.19 -0.68
N ARG A 335 9.90 14.45 -1.98
CA ARG A 335 8.79 14.66 -2.90
C ARG A 335 7.80 13.51 -2.90
N ALA A 336 8.28 12.25 -2.96
CA ALA A 336 7.43 11.07 -2.96
C ALA A 336 6.52 11.01 -1.71
N ASN A 337 7.07 11.29 -0.52
CA ASN A 337 6.29 11.30 0.72
C ASN A 337 5.24 12.42 0.75
N PHE A 338 5.56 13.62 0.26
CA PHE A 338 4.59 14.70 0.15
C PHE A 338 3.50 14.41 -0.87
N GLU A 339 3.84 13.87 -2.04
CA GLU A 339 2.87 13.45 -3.06
C GLU A 339 1.95 12.34 -2.49
N ALA A 340 2.51 11.37 -1.75
CA ALA A 340 1.72 10.36 -1.06
C ALA A 340 0.75 10.98 -0.04
N ALA A 341 1.21 11.92 0.78
CA ALA A 341 0.37 12.62 1.74
C ALA A 341 -0.75 13.45 1.06
N TYR A 342 -0.46 14.10 -0.07
CA TYR A 342 -1.49 14.81 -0.84
C TYR A 342 -2.56 13.87 -1.42
N LYS A 343 -2.16 12.65 -1.78
CA LYS A 343 -3.02 11.68 -2.46
C LYS A 343 -3.61 10.59 -1.55
N CYS A 344 -3.25 10.58 -0.28
CA CYS A 344 -3.87 9.69 0.69
C CYS A 344 -5.38 9.97 0.83
N PHE A 345 -6.11 9.01 1.35
CA PHE A 345 -7.56 9.08 1.49
C PHE A 345 -8.03 9.63 2.85
N LEU A 346 -7.13 10.30 3.57
CA LEU A 346 -7.51 11.01 4.79
C LEU A 346 -8.49 12.16 4.52
N PRO A 347 -9.37 12.48 5.47
CA PRO A 347 -10.13 13.72 5.47
C PRO A 347 -9.21 14.95 5.34
N PRO A 348 -9.70 16.08 4.79
CA PRO A 348 -8.87 17.26 4.55
C PRO A 348 -8.11 17.77 5.79
N GLU A 349 -8.74 17.75 6.95
CA GLU A 349 -8.16 18.20 8.22
C GLU A 349 -6.99 17.31 8.64
N GLU A 350 -7.20 15.99 8.66
CA GLU A 350 -6.16 15.01 9.02
C GLU A 350 -5.02 15.01 7.99
N LYS A 351 -5.33 15.27 6.72
CA LYS A 351 -4.32 15.41 5.67
C LYS A 351 -3.43 16.63 5.90
N GLN A 352 -4.00 17.76 6.35
CA GLN A 352 -3.22 18.94 6.70
C GLN A 352 -2.30 18.69 7.91
N GLU A 353 -2.77 17.95 8.91
CA GLU A 353 -1.95 17.52 10.06
C GLU A 353 -0.75 16.68 9.59
N LEU A 354 -0.97 15.68 8.72
CA LEU A 354 0.09 14.85 8.14
C LEU A 354 1.10 15.68 7.35
N LEU A 355 0.64 16.62 6.53
CA LEU A 355 1.51 17.52 5.76
C LEU A 355 2.35 18.44 6.67
N ALA A 356 1.78 18.90 7.78
CA ALA A 356 2.51 19.69 8.77
C ALA A 356 3.57 18.85 9.51
N GLU A 357 3.25 17.60 9.84
CA GLU A 357 4.19 16.64 10.43
C GLU A 357 5.35 16.36 9.49
N LEU A 358 5.09 16.07 8.21
CA LEU A 358 6.11 15.90 7.19
C LEU A 358 6.97 17.16 7.06
N SER A 359 6.36 18.35 6.96
CA SER A 359 7.08 19.63 6.85
C SER A 359 8.06 19.82 8.00
N LYS A 360 7.63 19.53 9.22
CA LYS A 360 8.48 19.57 10.42
C LYS A 360 9.61 18.54 10.36
N ALA A 361 9.32 17.30 10.01
CA ALA A 361 10.31 16.22 9.94
C ALA A 361 11.38 16.47 8.88
N TYR A 362 11.00 17.03 7.73
CA TYR A 362 11.91 17.34 6.62
C TYR A 362 12.53 18.74 6.71
N GLY A 363 12.22 19.53 7.77
CA GLY A 363 12.77 20.87 7.97
C GLY A 363 12.28 21.89 6.92
N ILE A 364 11.08 21.68 6.37
CA ILE A 364 10.44 22.60 5.42
C ILE A 364 9.69 23.66 6.23
N ILE A 365 10.10 24.92 6.10
CA ILE A 365 9.52 26.05 6.84
C ILE A 365 8.42 26.66 5.96
N SER A 366 7.24 26.90 6.54
CA SER A 366 6.16 27.62 5.85
C SER A 366 6.50 29.11 5.68
N GLU A 367 6.01 29.74 4.61
CA GLU A 367 6.21 31.19 4.37
C GLU A 367 5.71 32.05 5.55
N ASN A 368 4.68 31.60 6.26
CA ASN A 368 4.14 32.29 7.42
C ASN A 368 5.10 32.28 8.64
N GLU A 369 5.95 31.28 8.79
CA GLU A 369 6.95 31.20 9.86
C GLU A 369 8.18 32.07 9.56
N ILE A 370 8.48 32.32 8.27
CA ILE A 370 9.55 33.19 7.85
C ILE A 370 9.22 34.66 8.24
N VAL A 371 7.97 35.06 8.06
CA VAL A 371 7.52 36.45 8.36
C VAL A 371 7.49 36.74 9.86
N THR A 372 7.31 35.74 10.71
CA THR A 372 7.30 35.94 12.18
C THR A 372 8.72 36.03 12.75
N ASN A 373 9.70 35.32 12.17
CA ASN A 373 11.09 35.39 12.61
C ASN A 373 11.78 36.72 12.23
N ASP A 374 11.41 37.34 11.10
CA ASP A 374 11.93 38.65 10.72
C ASP A 374 11.41 39.81 11.61
N LYS A 375 10.30 39.59 12.32
CA LYS A 375 9.73 40.61 13.26
C LYS A 375 10.30 40.56 14.66
N THR A 376 10.98 39.47 15.03
CA THR A 376 11.57 39.33 16.37
C THR A 376 13.03 39.74 16.45
N ASP A 377 13.74 39.91 15.33
CA ASP A 377 15.16 40.27 15.29
C ASP A 377 15.46 41.77 15.17
N SER A 378 14.44 42.65 15.26
CA SER A 378 14.64 44.11 15.13
C SER A 378 14.95 44.84 16.46
N SER A 379 15.37 44.11 17.52
CA SER A 379 15.77 44.74 18.79
C SER A 379 16.98 44.05 19.45
N SER A 380 18.15 44.08 18.78
CA SER A 380 19.44 44.04 19.50
C SER A 380 20.58 44.42 18.56
N THR A 381 21.14 45.59 18.80
CA THR A 381 22.42 46.02 18.30
C THR A 381 23.53 45.20 18.98
N ALA A 382 24.27 44.39 18.25
CA ALA A 382 25.61 43.98 18.63
C ALA A 382 26.40 43.44 17.42
N THR A 383 27.54 44.03 17.22
CA THR A 383 28.62 43.76 16.29
C THR A 383 29.16 42.30 16.41
N GLY A 384 29.20 41.61 15.29
CA GLY A 384 29.89 40.29 15.22
C GLY A 384 29.82 39.68 13.82
N SER A 385 30.93 39.68 13.09
CA SER A 385 31.10 39.12 11.76
C SER A 385 30.98 37.58 11.78
N GLY A 386 29.89 37.06 11.30
CA GLY A 386 29.72 35.65 11.03
C GLY A 386 28.57 35.49 10.04
N LEU A 387 28.88 35.00 8.84
CA LEU A 387 27.88 34.69 7.83
C LEU A 387 26.94 33.62 8.37
N PRO A 388 25.61 33.83 8.41
CA PRO A 388 24.67 32.79 8.77
C PRO A 388 24.59 31.77 7.60
N SER A 389 24.73 30.51 7.91
CA SER A 389 24.46 29.42 6.98
C SER A 389 22.97 29.46 6.62
N GLN A 390 22.64 29.93 5.42
CA GLN A 390 21.29 29.89 4.89
C GLN A 390 20.85 28.43 4.74
N LYS A 391 19.89 28.01 5.55
CA LYS A 391 19.18 26.76 5.31
C LYS A 391 18.36 26.91 4.02
N PRO A 392 18.34 25.91 3.14
CA PRO A 392 17.58 26.01 1.90
C PRO A 392 16.08 26.11 2.20
N VAL A 393 15.48 27.19 1.77
CA VAL A 393 14.02 27.38 1.74
C VAL A 393 13.51 26.59 0.52
N VAL A 394 12.73 25.54 0.74
CA VAL A 394 12.07 24.79 -0.34
C VAL A 394 10.66 25.33 -0.52
N ASN A 395 10.45 26.15 -1.55
CA ASN A 395 9.12 26.60 -1.95
C ASN A 395 8.40 25.46 -2.68
N ILE A 396 7.42 24.83 -2.02
CA ILE A 396 6.64 23.69 -2.57
C ILE A 396 5.81 24.12 -3.79
N ALA A 397 5.34 25.34 -3.86
CA ALA A 397 4.59 25.87 -4.99
C ALA A 397 5.45 25.99 -6.28
N SER A 398 6.77 26.09 -6.17
CA SER A 398 7.69 26.21 -7.29
C SER A 398 8.15 24.88 -7.89
N TRP A 399 7.68 23.76 -7.40
CA TRP A 399 7.98 22.42 -7.96
C TRP A 399 7.18 22.15 -9.25
N GLU A 400 6.33 23.09 -9.65
CA GLU A 400 5.43 22.94 -10.79
C GLU A 400 6.12 22.95 -12.16
N ASP A 401 7.33 23.52 -12.34
CA ASP A 401 7.85 23.81 -13.68
C ASP A 401 9.37 23.70 -13.90
N LYS A 402 10.06 22.72 -13.34
CA LYS A 402 11.43 22.45 -13.80
C LYS A 402 11.53 21.06 -14.44
N THR A 403 11.40 21.06 -15.77
CA THR A 403 11.84 20.01 -16.68
C THR A 403 13.27 19.57 -16.38
N TYR A 404 13.47 18.29 -16.08
CA TYR A 404 14.74 17.60 -16.17
C TYR A 404 14.59 16.43 -17.13
#